data_334f412317ef1896e1fa299ee954a69d
#
_entry.id   334f412317ef1896e1fa299ee954a69d
#
_cell.length_a   1.000
_cell.length_b   1.000
_cell.length_c   1.000
_cell.angle_alpha   90.00
_cell.angle_beta   90.00
_cell.angle_gamma   90.00
#
_symmetry.space_group_name_H-M   'P 1'
#
loop_
_entity.id
_entity.type
_entity.pdbx_description
1 polymer ?
#
loop_
_entity_poly.entity_id
_entity_poly.type
_entity_poly.pdbx_seq_one_letter_code
_entity_poly.pdbx_strand_id
1 'polypeptide(L)'
;AGTRISSSWIRNVVSEGDLSLASASLGRPYSLCGAVTHGKEMASGTLKCPTANISADALQLPPYGVYAAWIVCGGSPPVPGIVYIGDAPTIRGEGNGHAIVEANLFGCSVDLYGRDISVIPVRFLRGSITFPNPEALSRQVARDVAAAKSALECKE
;
A
#
# COMPACT_ATOMS: atom_id res chain seq x y z
N ALA A 1 12.20 8.57 -31.41
CA ALA A 1 13.28 7.90 -30.67
C ALA A 1 12.75 7.23 -29.43
N GLY A 2 12.87 5.92 -29.34
CA GLY A 2 12.37 5.16 -28.19
C GLY A 2 13.20 5.45 -26.93
N THR A 3 12.53 5.67 -25.80
CA THR A 3 13.21 5.76 -24.51
C THR A 3 13.73 4.39 -24.12
N ARG A 4 15.01 4.31 -23.79
CA ARG A 4 15.59 3.05 -23.29
C ARG A 4 15.02 2.72 -21.92
N ILE A 5 14.31 1.61 -21.83
CA ILE A 5 13.82 1.10 -20.56
C ILE A 5 14.97 0.45 -19.80
N SER A 6 15.27 0.96 -18.61
CA SER A 6 16.29 0.44 -17.70
C SER A 6 15.73 0.38 -16.29
N SER A 7 16.39 -0.35 -15.40
CA SER A 7 15.99 -0.40 -13.98
C SER A 7 15.97 0.98 -13.35
N SER A 8 16.95 1.83 -13.64
CA SER A 8 17.00 3.20 -13.14
C SER A 8 15.84 4.04 -13.66
N TRP A 9 15.50 3.89 -14.94
CA TRP A 9 14.37 4.59 -15.53
C TRP A 9 13.04 4.17 -14.88
N ILE A 10 12.83 2.87 -14.66
CA ILE A 10 11.63 2.35 -13.99
C ILE A 10 11.54 2.86 -12.56
N ARG A 11 12.63 2.90 -11.81
CA ARG A 11 12.66 3.46 -10.45
C ARG A 11 12.22 4.92 -10.43
N ASN A 12 12.68 5.72 -11.38
CA ASN A 12 12.26 7.12 -11.49
C ASN A 12 10.77 7.24 -11.78
N VAL A 13 10.25 6.46 -12.72
CA VAL A 13 8.82 6.44 -13.07
C VAL A 13 7.96 6.07 -11.85
N VAL A 14 8.38 5.07 -11.08
CA VAL A 14 7.70 4.69 -9.82
C VAL A 14 7.75 5.83 -8.80
N SER A 15 8.91 6.45 -8.60
CA SER A 15 9.05 7.54 -7.62
C SER A 15 8.24 8.78 -7.99
N GLU A 16 7.96 8.98 -9.26
CA GLU A 16 7.08 10.04 -9.78
C GLU A 16 5.58 9.68 -9.67
N GLY A 17 5.27 8.42 -9.35
CA GLY A 17 3.91 7.93 -9.15
C GLY A 17 3.19 7.46 -10.41
N ASP A 18 3.87 7.38 -11.54
CA ASP A 18 3.28 6.85 -12.78
C ASP A 18 3.33 5.31 -12.80
N LEU A 19 2.47 4.70 -11.99
CA LEU A 19 2.43 3.24 -11.84
C LEU A 19 1.90 2.55 -13.10
N SER A 20 1.12 3.24 -13.91
CA SER A 20 0.63 2.72 -15.21
C SER A 20 1.78 2.55 -16.19
N LEU A 21 2.62 3.57 -16.31
CA LEU A 21 3.79 3.53 -17.18
C LEU A 21 4.83 2.51 -16.67
N ALA A 22 5.04 2.46 -15.35
CA ALA A 22 5.92 1.46 -14.75
C ALA A 22 5.44 0.03 -15.06
N SER A 23 4.15 -0.24 -14.89
CA SER A 23 3.55 -1.56 -15.17
C SER A 23 3.64 -1.93 -16.65
N ALA A 24 3.34 -1.00 -17.54
CA ALA A 24 3.46 -1.21 -18.98
C ALA A 24 4.90 -1.52 -19.37
N SER A 25 5.87 -0.83 -18.79
CA SER A 25 7.29 -1.03 -19.05
C SER A 25 7.83 -2.33 -18.48
N LEU A 26 7.27 -2.81 -17.37
CA LEU A 26 7.63 -4.10 -16.77
C LEU A 26 6.96 -5.29 -17.47
N GLY A 27 5.91 -5.06 -18.26
CA GLY A 27 5.07 -6.12 -18.82
C GLY A 27 4.21 -6.84 -17.79
N ARG A 28 4.09 -6.30 -16.58
CA ARG A 28 3.29 -6.83 -15.47
C ARG A 28 2.91 -5.71 -14.51
N PRO A 29 1.86 -5.88 -13.70
CA PRO A 29 1.53 -4.88 -12.69
C PRO A 29 2.72 -4.61 -11.74
N TYR A 30 3.02 -3.34 -11.49
CA TYR A 30 3.97 -2.96 -10.46
C TYR A 30 3.45 -3.41 -9.09
N SER A 31 4.30 -4.06 -8.31
CA SER A 31 3.90 -4.61 -7.02
C SER A 31 5.00 -4.45 -5.97
N LEU A 32 4.56 -4.35 -4.73
CA LEU A 32 5.40 -4.36 -3.54
C LEU A 32 5.29 -5.73 -2.88
N CYS A 33 6.37 -6.48 -2.87
CA CYS A 33 6.39 -7.86 -2.39
C CYS A 33 7.21 -7.99 -1.11
N GLY A 34 6.75 -8.77 -0.19
CA GLY A 34 7.49 -9.06 1.03
C GLY A 34 6.74 -10.00 1.96
N ALA A 35 7.45 -10.46 2.99
CA ALA A 35 6.86 -11.25 4.06
C ALA A 35 6.11 -10.34 5.03
N VAL A 36 4.93 -10.79 5.45
CA VAL A 36 4.12 -10.08 6.44
C VAL A 36 4.77 -10.19 7.82
N THR A 37 5.04 -9.04 8.43
CA THR A 37 5.60 -8.92 9.78
C THR A 37 4.58 -8.32 10.74
N HIS A 38 4.82 -8.46 12.04
CA HIS A 38 4.05 -7.73 13.04
C HIS A 38 4.37 -6.25 12.94
N GLY A 39 3.36 -5.45 12.60
CA GLY A 39 3.41 -4.00 12.74
C GLY A 39 2.94 -3.55 14.12
N LYS A 40 3.23 -2.30 14.47
CA LYS A 40 2.51 -1.65 15.56
C LYS A 40 1.08 -1.43 15.09
N GLU A 41 0.15 -2.13 15.71
CA GLU A 41 -1.28 -2.07 15.38
C GLU A 41 -1.85 -0.66 15.64
N MET A 42 -1.71 0.25 14.67
CA MET A 42 -2.25 1.61 14.79
C MET A 42 -3.68 1.73 14.28
N ALA A 43 -4.09 0.87 13.36
CA ALA A 43 -5.41 0.92 12.72
C ALA A 43 -6.29 -0.31 12.98
N SER A 44 -5.76 -1.34 13.62
CA SER A 44 -6.47 -2.62 13.82
C SER A 44 -7.73 -2.49 14.68
N GLY A 45 -7.80 -1.47 15.52
CA GLY A 45 -9.01 -1.18 16.31
C GLY A 45 -10.12 -0.47 15.54
N THR A 46 -9.82 0.14 14.40
CA THR A 46 -10.75 0.98 13.63
C THR A 46 -11.37 0.24 12.47
N LEU A 47 -10.60 -0.64 11.84
CA LEU A 47 -11.07 -1.52 10.77
C LEU A 47 -11.07 -2.94 11.29
N LYS A 48 -12.20 -3.60 11.25
CA LYS A 48 -12.31 -5.04 11.52
C LYS A 48 -11.68 -5.87 10.39
N CYS A 49 -10.59 -5.41 9.85
CA CYS A 49 -9.89 -6.02 8.71
C CYS A 49 -8.47 -6.39 9.12
N PRO A 50 -7.93 -7.50 8.63
CA PRO A 50 -6.53 -7.84 8.86
C PRO A 50 -5.62 -6.76 8.31
N THR A 51 -4.62 -6.40 9.09
CA THR A 51 -3.55 -5.48 8.70
C THR A 51 -2.29 -6.28 8.43
N ALA A 52 -1.73 -6.11 7.24
CA ALA A 52 -0.49 -6.76 6.83
C ALA A 52 0.60 -5.71 6.64
N ASN A 53 1.68 -5.84 7.38
CA ASN A 53 2.86 -4.98 7.24
C ASN A 53 3.96 -5.74 6.53
N ILE A 54 4.57 -5.11 5.53
CA ILE A 54 5.77 -5.64 4.88
C ILE A 54 6.92 -4.63 5.02
N SER A 55 8.15 -5.14 5.12
CA SER A 55 9.34 -4.29 5.13
C SER A 55 9.50 -3.61 3.79
N ALA A 56 9.78 -2.31 3.82
CA ALA A 56 10.00 -1.49 2.64
C ALA A 56 11.48 -1.29 2.30
N ASP A 57 12.40 -1.83 3.09
CA ASP A 57 13.84 -1.51 3.02
C ASP A 57 14.49 -1.81 1.67
N ALA A 58 14.01 -2.83 0.96
CA ALA A 58 14.55 -3.21 -0.35
C ALA A 58 13.62 -2.85 -1.51
N LEU A 59 12.56 -2.07 -1.25
CA LEU A 59 11.54 -1.77 -2.26
C LEU A 59 11.72 -0.37 -2.84
N GLN A 60 11.47 -0.26 -4.14
CA GLN A 60 11.26 1.04 -4.77
C GLN A 60 9.83 1.49 -4.51
N LEU A 61 9.66 2.55 -3.72
CA LEU A 61 8.35 3.02 -3.31
C LEU A 61 7.82 4.12 -4.24
N PRO A 62 6.49 4.13 -4.51
CA PRO A 62 5.83 5.29 -5.09
C PRO A 62 5.71 6.41 -4.04
N PRO A 63 5.18 7.59 -4.41
CA PRO A 63 4.96 8.67 -3.45
C PRO A 63 4.18 8.20 -2.21
N TYR A 64 4.55 8.72 -1.06
CA TYR A 64 3.89 8.37 0.20
C TYR A 64 2.42 8.78 0.22
N GLY A 65 1.60 7.94 0.77
CA GLY A 65 0.16 8.17 0.88
C GLY A 65 -0.64 6.89 0.99
N VAL A 66 -1.93 7.01 0.72
CA VAL A 66 -2.89 5.92 0.73
C VAL A 66 -3.31 5.60 -0.70
N TYR A 67 -3.31 4.33 -1.03
CA TYR A 67 -3.66 3.80 -2.35
C TYR A 67 -4.77 2.76 -2.25
N ALA A 68 -5.66 2.76 -3.23
CA ALA A 68 -6.46 1.58 -3.52
C ALA A 68 -5.54 0.50 -4.11
N ALA A 69 -5.66 -0.73 -3.65
CA ALA A 69 -4.73 -1.79 -4.02
C ALA A 69 -5.40 -3.17 -4.11
N TRP A 70 -4.80 -4.03 -4.91
CA TRP A 70 -5.05 -5.47 -4.87
C TRP A 70 -3.94 -6.15 -4.09
N ILE A 71 -4.30 -7.07 -3.21
CA ILE A 71 -3.36 -7.83 -2.39
C ILE A 71 -3.46 -9.30 -2.80
N VAL A 72 -2.32 -9.88 -3.16
CA VAL A 72 -2.21 -11.29 -3.57
C VAL A 72 -1.39 -12.04 -2.52
N CYS A 73 -1.95 -13.11 -1.99
CA CYS A 73 -1.27 -14.00 -1.06
C CYS A 73 -1.06 -15.36 -1.71
N GLY A 74 0.19 -15.66 -2.07
CA GLY A 74 0.53 -16.92 -2.73
C GLY A 74 -0.24 -17.12 -4.05
N GLY A 75 -0.80 -18.30 -4.25
CA GLY A 75 -1.62 -18.64 -5.42
C GLY A 75 -3.10 -18.27 -5.29
N SER A 76 -3.48 -17.52 -4.26
CA SER A 76 -4.87 -17.11 -4.02
C SER A 76 -5.31 -15.97 -4.95
N PRO A 77 -6.62 -15.84 -5.23
CA PRO A 77 -7.13 -14.70 -5.98
C PRO A 77 -6.81 -13.36 -5.29
N PRO A 78 -6.63 -12.27 -6.07
CA PRO A 78 -6.41 -10.95 -5.51
C PRO A 78 -7.58 -10.52 -4.61
N VAL A 79 -7.24 -9.91 -3.47
CA VAL A 79 -8.21 -9.35 -2.52
C VAL A 79 -8.11 -7.82 -2.58
N PRO A 80 -9.24 -7.11 -2.69
CA PRO A 80 -9.22 -5.66 -2.67
C PRO A 80 -8.88 -5.13 -1.28
N GLY A 81 -8.23 -3.97 -1.25
CA GLY A 81 -7.86 -3.34 0.00
C GLY A 81 -7.34 -1.92 -0.18
N ILE A 82 -6.86 -1.35 0.89
CA ILE A 82 -6.10 -0.11 0.90
C ILE A 82 -4.67 -0.38 1.39
N VAL A 83 -3.72 0.38 0.89
CA VAL A 83 -2.35 0.34 1.37
C VAL A 83 -1.89 1.74 1.76
N TYR A 84 -1.29 1.84 2.93
CA TYR A 84 -0.56 3.02 3.38
C TYR A 84 0.93 2.80 3.11
N ILE A 85 1.55 3.78 2.47
CA ILE A 85 2.99 3.82 2.22
C ILE A 85 3.51 5.12 2.84
N GLY A 86 4.46 5.01 3.72
CA GLY A 86 5.00 6.18 4.40
C GLY A 86 6.00 5.83 5.47
N ASP A 87 6.35 6.82 6.27
CA ASP A 87 7.23 6.60 7.41
C ASP A 87 6.50 5.87 8.53
N ALA A 88 7.22 5.01 9.22
CA ALA A 88 6.70 4.39 10.43
C ALA A 88 6.36 5.47 11.46
N PRO A 89 5.15 5.45 12.04
CA PRO A 89 4.81 6.41 13.07
C PRO A 89 5.74 6.25 14.27
N THR A 90 6.41 7.34 14.64
CA THR A 90 7.30 7.35 15.80
C THR A 90 6.60 7.97 16.99
N ILE A 91 6.59 7.23 18.08
CA ILE A 91 6.29 7.79 19.40
C ILE A 91 7.51 8.62 19.78
N ARG A 92 7.38 9.95 19.88
CA ARG A 92 8.40 10.97 20.26
C ARG A 92 9.23 11.60 19.15
N GLY A 93 8.76 11.65 17.89
CA GLY A 93 9.41 12.48 16.87
C GLY A 93 10.79 12.02 16.40
N GLU A 94 11.26 10.88 16.85
CA GLU A 94 12.45 10.23 16.34
C GLU A 94 12.06 9.27 15.21
N GLY A 95 11.87 9.83 14.01
CA GLY A 95 11.71 9.03 12.81
C GLY A 95 12.98 8.24 12.55
N ASN A 96 12.94 6.92 12.64
CA ASN A 96 14.07 6.08 12.29
C ASN A 96 14.31 6.01 10.77
N GLY A 97 13.64 6.87 9.99
CA GLY A 97 13.78 6.92 8.55
C GLY A 97 13.36 5.64 7.81
N HIS A 98 12.69 4.71 8.49
CA HIS A 98 12.20 3.49 7.88
C HIS A 98 10.81 3.69 7.31
N ALA A 99 10.68 3.47 6.02
CA ALA A 99 9.38 3.43 5.36
C ALA A 99 8.66 2.13 5.69
N ILE A 100 7.34 2.20 5.77
CA ILE A 100 6.47 1.03 5.94
C ILE A 100 5.47 0.93 4.80
N VAL A 101 5.07 -0.30 4.53
CA VAL A 101 3.94 -0.62 3.66
C VAL A 101 2.94 -1.41 4.50
N GLU A 102 1.80 -0.79 4.76
CA GLU A 102 0.72 -1.38 5.57
C GLU A 102 -0.51 -1.58 4.70
N ALA A 103 -0.92 -2.83 4.51
CA ALA A 103 -2.09 -3.19 3.71
C ALA A 103 -3.24 -3.64 4.59
N ASN A 104 -4.44 -3.13 4.31
CA ASN A 104 -5.69 -3.55 4.94
C ASN A 104 -6.57 -4.22 3.88
N LEU A 105 -6.88 -5.50 4.08
CA LEU A 105 -7.64 -6.31 3.14
C LEU A 105 -9.13 -6.25 3.47
N PHE A 106 -9.96 -6.06 2.44
CA PHE A 106 -11.41 -6.03 2.61
C PHE A 106 -11.99 -7.44 2.53
N GLY A 107 -12.90 -7.76 3.45
CA GLY A 107 -13.65 -9.02 3.42
C GLY A 107 -12.79 -10.28 3.61
N CYS A 108 -11.59 -10.15 4.14
CA CYS A 108 -10.69 -11.26 4.43
C CYS A 108 -10.50 -11.38 5.95
N SER A 109 -10.56 -12.59 6.46
CA SER A 109 -10.34 -12.89 7.88
C SER A 109 -9.14 -13.82 8.13
N VAL A 110 -8.32 -14.03 7.12
CA VAL A 110 -7.17 -14.94 7.19
C VAL A 110 -5.99 -14.25 7.85
N ASP A 111 -5.32 -14.95 8.76
CA ASP A 111 -4.04 -14.52 9.31
C ASP A 111 -2.96 -14.64 8.24
N LEU A 112 -2.40 -13.50 7.84
CA LEU A 112 -1.35 -13.40 6.81
C LEU A 112 0.06 -13.39 7.39
N TYR A 113 0.17 -13.40 8.71
CA TYR A 113 1.46 -13.32 9.39
C TYR A 113 2.44 -14.41 8.93
N GLY A 114 3.67 -13.99 8.60
CA GLY A 114 4.71 -14.88 8.09
C GLY A 114 4.56 -15.34 6.64
N ARG A 115 3.49 -14.93 5.96
CA ARG A 115 3.28 -15.24 4.54
C ARG A 115 3.84 -14.16 3.64
N ASP A 116 4.27 -14.55 2.45
CA ASP A 116 4.63 -13.60 1.39
C ASP A 116 3.38 -13.07 0.70
N ILE A 117 3.30 -11.75 0.56
CA ILE A 117 2.23 -11.09 -0.17
C ILE A 117 2.80 -10.16 -1.23
N SER A 118 1.98 -9.90 -2.24
CA SER A 118 2.22 -8.87 -3.24
C SER A 118 1.12 -7.82 -3.13
N VAL A 119 1.51 -6.57 -2.94
CA VAL A 119 0.60 -5.43 -2.92
C VAL A 119 0.72 -4.70 -4.24
N ILE A 120 -0.39 -4.60 -4.96
CA ILE A 120 -0.48 -3.94 -6.28
C ILE A 120 -1.22 -2.62 -6.10
N PRO A 121 -0.53 -1.48 -5.91
CA PRO A 121 -1.20 -0.19 -5.83
C PRO A 121 -1.81 0.14 -7.20
N VAL A 122 -3.07 0.55 -7.20
CA VAL A 122 -3.83 0.83 -8.42
C VAL A 122 -4.10 2.32 -8.58
N ARG A 123 -4.49 2.98 -7.50
CA ARG A 123 -4.88 4.39 -7.53
C ARG A 123 -4.48 5.10 -6.26
N PHE A 124 -3.83 6.25 -6.42
CA PHE A 124 -3.53 7.16 -5.32
C PHE A 124 -4.82 7.81 -4.82
N LEU A 125 -5.08 7.72 -3.52
CA LEU A 125 -6.28 8.29 -2.90
C LEU A 125 -5.98 9.62 -2.21
N ARG A 126 -4.91 9.68 -1.43
CA ARG A 126 -4.48 10.88 -0.72
C ARG A 126 -3.07 10.76 -0.17
N GLY A 127 -2.46 11.89 0.13
CA GLY A 127 -1.20 11.96 0.87
C GLY A 127 -1.35 11.64 2.36
N SER A 128 -0.24 11.62 3.07
CA SER A 128 -0.21 11.43 4.51
C SER A 128 -0.83 12.64 5.22
N ILE A 129 -1.66 12.36 6.23
CA ILE A 129 -2.36 13.36 7.04
C ILE A 129 -2.09 13.06 8.51
N THR A 130 -1.83 14.10 9.30
CA THR A 130 -1.78 14.00 10.76
C THR A 130 -3.18 14.26 11.32
N PHE A 131 -3.66 13.38 12.21
CA PHE A 131 -4.98 13.49 12.79
C PHE A 131 -4.91 13.99 14.24
N PRO A 132 -5.81 14.92 14.64
CA PRO A 132 -5.82 15.47 16.01
C PRO A 132 -6.36 14.48 17.05
N ASN A 133 -7.15 13.50 16.64
CA ASN A 133 -7.75 12.50 17.53
C ASN A 133 -8.12 11.21 16.77
N PRO A 134 -8.37 10.10 17.50
CA PRO A 134 -8.73 8.82 16.86
C PRO A 134 -10.05 8.87 16.06
N GLU A 135 -11.01 9.70 16.46
CA GLU A 135 -12.29 9.83 15.76
C GLU A 135 -12.12 10.44 14.37
N ALA A 136 -11.23 11.44 14.23
CA ALA A 136 -10.91 12.03 12.95
C ALA A 136 -10.23 11.01 12.02
N LEU A 137 -9.32 10.21 12.56
CA LEU A 137 -8.68 9.09 11.85
C LEU A 137 -9.72 8.08 11.36
N SER A 138 -10.62 7.64 12.23
CA SER A 138 -11.68 6.67 11.89
C SER A 138 -12.57 7.17 10.76
N ARG A 139 -12.97 8.43 10.79
CA ARG A 139 -13.78 9.03 9.72
C ARG A 139 -13.05 9.07 8.39
N GLN A 140 -11.76 9.42 8.42
CA GLN A 140 -10.96 9.46 7.19
C GLN A 140 -10.74 8.05 6.64
N VAL A 141 -10.45 7.08 7.49
CA VAL A 141 -10.29 5.68 7.07
C VAL A 141 -11.57 5.15 6.42
N ALA A 142 -12.73 5.46 6.96
CA ALA A 142 -14.02 5.09 6.36
C ALA A 142 -14.20 5.69 4.95
N ARG A 143 -13.79 6.92 4.75
CA ARG A 143 -13.79 7.58 3.43
C ARG A 143 -12.80 6.91 2.47
N ASP A 144 -11.62 6.58 2.95
CA ASP A 144 -10.58 5.91 2.16
C ASP A 144 -11.05 4.53 1.69
N VAL A 145 -11.68 3.78 2.57
CA VAL A 145 -12.25 2.45 2.25
C VAL A 145 -13.33 2.58 1.17
N ALA A 146 -14.24 3.54 1.30
CA ALA A 146 -15.27 3.79 0.30
C ALA A 146 -14.67 4.19 -1.05
N ALA A 147 -13.69 5.08 -1.05
CA ALA A 147 -13.00 5.50 -2.26
C ALA A 147 -12.22 4.35 -2.92
N ALA A 148 -11.57 3.52 -2.13
CA ALA A 148 -10.85 2.36 -2.63
C ALA A 148 -11.79 1.32 -3.26
N LYS A 149 -12.89 1.01 -2.61
CA LYS A 149 -13.89 0.10 -3.16
C LYS A 149 -14.42 0.60 -4.50
N SER A 150 -14.76 1.87 -4.59
CA SER A 150 -15.20 2.49 -5.84
C SER A 150 -14.12 2.42 -6.93
N ALA A 151 -12.88 2.70 -6.60
CA ALA A 151 -11.76 2.64 -7.55
C ALA A 151 -11.47 1.23 -8.07
N LEU A 152 -11.66 0.22 -7.24
CA LEU A 152 -11.40 -1.19 -7.57
C LEU A 152 -12.58 -1.86 -8.30
N GLU A 153 -13.81 -1.43 -8.07
CA GLU A 153 -15.00 -1.91 -8.77
C GLU A 153 -15.13 -1.39 -10.20
N CYS A 154 -14.53 -0.25 -10.51
CA CYS A 154 -14.55 0.36 -11.85
C CYS A 154 -13.61 -0.30 -12.87
N LYS A 155 -13.10 -1.49 -12.59
CA LYS A 155 -12.32 -2.27 -13.54
C LYS A 155 -13.15 -3.38 -14.15
N GLU A 156 -13.97 -3.00 -15.03
CA GLU A 156 -14.44 -3.92 -16.09
C GLU A 156 -13.69 -3.67 -17.38
#